data_740f71693f50d11c47085b252efcf3d4
#
_entry.id   740f71693f50d11c47085b252efcf3d4
#
_cell.length_a   1.000
_cell.length_b   1.000
_cell.length_c   1.000
_cell.angle_alpha   90.00
_cell.angle_beta   90.00
_cell.angle_gamma   90.00
#
_symmetry.space_group_name_H-M   'P 1'
#
loop_
_entity.id
_entity.type
_entity.pdbx_description
1 polymer ?
#
loop_
_entity_poly.entity_id
_entity_poly.type
_entity_poly.pdbx_seq_one_letter_code
_entity_poly.pdbx_strand_id
1 'polypeptide(L)'
;MDNIIEKGGRNIEVVTNEIKSLVSSAQSVMLGYAVEIGRRLAEAKDLLPHGEWGTWLREKVEFSQSSANNFMKLFEEYGDKQFTLFGAAVSNSQTFGNLSYTKALRLLAVPEEEREEFAEEHDVENISVRELDRVIKERDEALK
;
A
#
# COMPACT_ATOMS: atom_id res chain seq x y z
N MET A 1 2.43 39.29 -0.81
CA MET A 1 2.25 38.10 -0.44
C MET A 1 0.92 37.58 -0.54
N ASP A 2 0.14 38.22 -0.62
CA ASP A 2 -1.03 37.83 -0.35
C ASP A 2 -1.91 37.61 -1.45
N ASN A 3 -1.52 36.78 -2.38
CA ASN A 3 -2.39 36.33 -3.44
C ASN A 3 -3.28 35.18 -3.02
N ILE A 4 -3.38 35.00 -1.74
CA ILE A 4 -4.26 33.99 -1.19
C ILE A 4 -5.65 34.50 -1.16
N ILE A 5 -6.54 33.87 -1.89
CA ILE A 5 -7.93 34.27 -1.94
C ILE A 5 -8.69 33.46 -0.91
N GLU A 6 -9.28 34.14 0.05
CA GLU A 6 -10.06 33.49 1.08
C GLU A 6 -11.52 33.58 0.79
N LYS A 7 -12.23 32.49 1.00
CA LYS A 7 -13.69 32.49 0.94
C LYS A 7 -14.18 31.74 2.17
N GLY A 8 -14.93 32.47 3.02
CA GLY A 8 -15.45 31.87 4.24
C GLY A 8 -14.37 31.43 5.20
N GLY A 9 -13.27 32.17 5.30
CA GLY A 9 -12.18 31.84 6.21
C GLY A 9 -11.25 30.78 5.69
N ARG A 10 -11.37 30.37 4.45
CA ARG A 10 -10.58 29.33 3.84
C ARG A 10 -9.70 29.90 2.74
N ASN A 11 -8.47 29.43 2.66
CA ASN A 11 -7.56 29.84 1.60
C ASN A 11 -7.02 28.59 0.89
N ILE A 12 -6.26 28.82 -0.16
CA ILE A 12 -5.77 27.70 -0.97
C ILE A 12 -4.85 26.76 -0.19
N GLU A 13 -4.10 27.27 0.77
CA GLU A 13 -3.24 26.41 1.58
C GLU A 13 -4.06 25.45 2.44
N VAL A 14 -5.12 25.94 3.05
CA VAL A 14 -6.00 25.10 3.87
C VAL A 14 -6.61 23.99 3.02
N VAL A 15 -7.13 24.37 1.85
CA VAL A 15 -7.75 23.39 0.94
C VAL A 15 -6.73 22.38 0.46
N THR A 16 -5.53 22.82 0.11
CA THR A 16 -4.46 21.94 -0.33
C THR A 16 -4.12 20.91 0.74
N ASN A 17 -3.97 21.37 1.98
CA ASN A 17 -3.62 20.49 3.08
C ASN A 17 -4.72 19.48 3.37
N GLU A 18 -5.98 19.90 3.25
CA GLU A 18 -7.11 19.00 3.42
C GLU A 18 -7.14 17.93 2.35
N ILE A 19 -6.88 18.30 1.11
CA ILE A 19 -6.82 17.33 0.01
C ILE A 19 -5.71 16.30 0.27
N LYS A 20 -4.54 16.77 0.64
CA LYS A 20 -3.41 15.87 0.92
C LYS A 20 -3.73 14.91 2.05
N SER A 21 -4.37 15.42 3.10
CA SER A 21 -4.74 14.60 4.24
C SER A 21 -5.76 13.53 3.85
N LEU A 22 -6.76 13.94 3.05
CA LEU A 22 -7.78 13.00 2.57
C LEU A 22 -7.18 11.92 1.68
N VAL A 23 -6.27 12.31 0.78
CA VAL A 23 -5.60 11.35 -0.10
C VAL A 23 -4.79 10.36 0.72
N SER A 24 -4.02 10.86 1.68
CA SER A 24 -3.20 10.01 2.54
C SER A 24 -4.05 9.02 3.32
N SER A 25 -5.17 9.49 3.88
CA SER A 25 -6.08 8.62 4.62
C SER A 25 -6.71 7.56 3.71
N ALA A 26 -7.10 7.95 2.50
CA ALA A 26 -7.67 7.02 1.54
C ALA A 26 -6.66 5.94 1.13
N GLN A 27 -5.42 6.35 0.91
CA GLN A 27 -4.37 5.40 0.53
C GLN A 27 -4.10 4.39 1.63
N SER A 28 -4.10 4.84 2.87
CA SER A 28 -3.89 3.96 4.02
C SER A 28 -5.02 2.95 4.14
N VAL A 29 -6.27 3.41 3.97
CA VAL A 29 -7.44 2.53 4.01
C VAL A 29 -7.39 1.53 2.86
N MET A 30 -7.02 1.97 1.67
CA MET A 30 -6.92 1.07 0.51
C MET A 30 -5.90 -0.04 0.72
N LEU A 31 -4.77 0.30 1.33
CA LEU A 31 -3.77 -0.73 1.63
C LEU A 31 -4.33 -1.75 2.61
N GLY A 32 -5.05 -1.29 3.63
CA GLY A 32 -5.70 -2.18 4.58
C GLY A 32 -6.69 -3.12 3.91
N TYR A 33 -7.50 -2.59 2.99
CA TYR A 33 -8.42 -3.43 2.21
C TYR A 33 -7.66 -4.46 1.38
N ALA A 34 -6.58 -4.04 0.75
CA ALA A 34 -5.79 -4.94 -0.08
C ALA A 34 -5.24 -6.11 0.74
N VAL A 35 -4.74 -5.84 1.93
CA VAL A 35 -4.23 -6.87 2.84
C VAL A 35 -5.35 -7.82 3.24
N GLU A 36 -6.54 -7.29 3.56
CA GLU A 36 -7.67 -8.13 3.94
C GLU A 36 -8.20 -8.96 2.79
N ILE A 37 -8.21 -8.43 1.60
CA ILE A 37 -8.56 -9.20 0.40
C ILE A 37 -7.57 -10.34 0.23
N GLY A 38 -6.28 -10.04 0.37
CA GLY A 38 -5.23 -11.05 0.25
C GLY A 38 -5.36 -12.16 1.28
N ARG A 39 -5.71 -11.80 2.52
CA ARG A 39 -5.94 -12.78 3.59
C ARG A 39 -7.04 -13.75 3.20
N ARG A 40 -8.15 -13.23 2.68
CA ARG A 40 -9.30 -14.06 2.29
C ARG A 40 -9.04 -14.86 1.02
N LEU A 41 -8.25 -14.32 0.11
CA LEU A 41 -7.84 -15.09 -1.08
C LEU A 41 -6.97 -16.28 -0.68
N ALA A 42 -6.05 -16.08 0.25
CA ALA A 42 -5.23 -17.18 0.75
C ALA A 42 -6.08 -18.26 1.43
N GLU A 43 -7.07 -17.83 2.19
CA GLU A 43 -8.01 -18.74 2.83
C GLU A 43 -8.81 -19.53 1.79
N ALA A 44 -9.33 -18.83 0.78
CA ALA A 44 -10.10 -19.47 -0.28
C ALA A 44 -9.27 -20.50 -1.03
N LYS A 45 -8.00 -20.18 -1.26
CA LYS A 45 -7.11 -21.10 -1.96
C LYS A 45 -6.94 -22.41 -1.21
N ASP A 46 -6.89 -22.33 0.12
CA ASP A 46 -6.80 -23.54 0.94
C ASP A 46 -8.11 -24.34 0.99
N LEU A 47 -9.24 -23.64 0.82
CA LEU A 47 -10.54 -24.31 0.88
C LEU A 47 -10.98 -24.93 -0.44
N LEU A 48 -10.41 -24.47 -1.55
CA LEU A 48 -10.82 -24.94 -2.87
C LEU A 48 -10.12 -26.25 -3.24
N PRO A 49 -10.85 -27.16 -3.92
CA PRO A 49 -10.22 -28.36 -4.46
C PRO A 49 -9.11 -28.01 -5.44
N HIS A 50 -8.14 -28.88 -5.54
CA HIS A 50 -7.01 -28.67 -6.44
C HIS A 50 -7.50 -28.43 -7.87
N GLY A 51 -6.96 -27.40 -8.50
CA GLY A 51 -7.28 -27.08 -9.90
C GLY A 51 -8.44 -26.12 -10.09
N GLU A 52 -9.17 -25.78 -9.03
CA GLU A 52 -10.33 -24.91 -9.16
C GLU A 52 -10.04 -23.44 -8.89
N TRP A 53 -8.84 -23.11 -8.46
CA TRP A 53 -8.48 -21.75 -8.06
C TRP A 53 -8.69 -20.73 -9.19
N GLY A 54 -8.18 -21.02 -10.38
CA GLY A 54 -8.26 -20.08 -11.50
C GLY A 54 -9.70 -19.80 -11.94
N THR A 55 -10.50 -20.87 -12.01
CA THR A 55 -11.91 -20.72 -12.38
C THR A 55 -12.67 -19.93 -11.33
N TRP A 56 -12.43 -20.22 -10.06
CA TRP A 56 -13.07 -19.51 -8.96
C TRP A 56 -12.73 -18.02 -9.00
N LEU A 57 -11.45 -17.69 -9.21
CA LEU A 57 -11.04 -16.29 -9.31
C LEU A 57 -11.78 -15.55 -10.41
N ARG A 58 -11.80 -16.17 -11.58
CA ARG A 58 -12.40 -15.52 -12.74
C ARG A 58 -13.91 -15.39 -12.64
N GLU A 59 -14.56 -16.41 -12.15
CA GLU A 59 -16.02 -16.46 -12.20
C GLU A 59 -16.70 -15.92 -10.97
N LYS A 60 -16.06 -16.02 -9.80
CA LYS A 60 -16.71 -15.64 -8.54
C LYS A 60 -16.27 -14.29 -8.01
N VAL A 61 -15.00 -13.96 -8.14
CA VAL A 61 -14.51 -12.67 -7.64
C VAL A 61 -13.99 -11.75 -8.74
N GLU A 62 -13.90 -12.26 -9.95
CA GLU A 62 -13.55 -11.47 -11.14
C GLU A 62 -12.18 -10.82 -11.04
N PHE A 63 -11.22 -11.54 -10.48
CA PHE A 63 -9.83 -11.09 -10.39
C PHE A 63 -8.97 -11.87 -11.38
N SER A 64 -7.95 -11.18 -11.93
CA SER A 64 -6.91 -11.86 -12.67
C SER A 64 -5.98 -12.57 -11.68
N GLN A 65 -5.24 -13.56 -12.17
CA GLN A 65 -4.22 -14.23 -11.37
C GLN A 65 -3.20 -13.24 -10.84
N SER A 66 -2.81 -12.28 -11.67
CA SER A 66 -1.84 -11.26 -11.29
C SER A 66 -2.34 -10.41 -10.14
N SER A 67 -3.59 -9.94 -10.22
CA SER A 67 -4.17 -9.13 -9.14
C SER A 67 -4.26 -9.93 -7.85
N ALA A 68 -4.72 -11.18 -7.95
CA ALA A 68 -4.85 -12.03 -6.77
C ALA A 68 -3.49 -12.28 -6.12
N ASN A 69 -2.46 -12.52 -6.93
CA ASN A 69 -1.12 -12.75 -6.41
C ASN A 69 -0.61 -11.50 -5.68
N ASN A 70 -0.88 -10.32 -6.22
CA ASN A 70 -0.46 -9.07 -5.58
C ASN A 70 -1.14 -8.90 -4.22
N PHE A 71 -2.44 -9.14 -4.14
CA PHE A 71 -3.16 -9.04 -2.87
C PHE A 71 -2.63 -10.05 -1.85
N MET A 72 -2.42 -11.29 -2.27
CA MET A 72 -1.91 -12.32 -1.36
C MET A 72 -0.50 -11.99 -0.88
N LYS A 73 0.32 -11.41 -1.75
CA LYS A 73 1.66 -11.01 -1.39
C LYS A 73 1.64 -9.88 -0.36
N LEU A 74 0.74 -8.92 -0.53
CA LEU A 74 0.58 -7.86 0.44
C LEU A 74 0.15 -8.40 1.79
N PHE A 75 -0.76 -9.35 1.81
CA PHE A 75 -1.15 -10.01 3.05
C PHE A 75 0.05 -10.73 3.69
N GLU A 76 0.79 -11.48 2.89
CA GLU A 76 1.93 -12.24 3.38
C GLU A 76 2.99 -11.34 4.00
N GLU A 77 3.27 -10.21 3.37
CA GLU A 77 4.35 -9.32 3.78
C GLU A 77 3.94 -8.27 4.79
N TYR A 78 2.70 -7.82 4.75
CA TYR A 78 2.24 -6.73 5.61
C TYR A 78 1.13 -7.14 6.59
N GLY A 79 0.61 -8.34 6.47
CA GLY A 79 -0.49 -8.77 7.34
C GLY A 79 -0.16 -8.71 8.82
N ASP A 80 1.07 -9.03 9.16
CA ASP A 80 1.54 -9.00 10.54
C ASP A 80 1.87 -7.60 11.04
N LYS A 81 1.85 -6.61 10.15
CA LYS A 81 2.07 -5.22 10.53
C LYS A 81 0.80 -4.57 11.02
N GLN A 82 -0.23 -5.36 11.23
CA GLN A 82 -1.47 -4.96 11.88
C GLN A 82 -2.29 -3.93 11.13
N PHE A 83 -2.38 -4.12 9.82
CA PHE A 83 -3.38 -3.38 9.08
C PHE A 83 -4.71 -4.07 9.33
N THR A 84 -5.56 -3.47 10.11
CA THR A 84 -6.91 -3.99 10.28
C THR A 84 -7.88 -2.93 9.84
N LEU A 85 -8.90 -3.36 9.10
CA LEU A 85 -9.96 -2.47 8.68
C LEU A 85 -10.97 -2.23 9.78
N PHE A 86 -11.15 -3.23 10.62
CA PHE A 86 -12.26 -3.23 11.53
C PHE A 86 -11.86 -2.98 12.97
N GLY A 87 -10.61 -2.87 13.24
CA GLY A 87 -10.12 -2.54 14.55
C GLY A 87 -9.31 -1.30 14.46
N ALA A 88 -8.83 -0.84 15.55
CA ALA A 88 -7.88 0.21 15.53
C ALA A 88 -6.74 -0.29 14.68
N ALA A 89 -6.50 0.38 13.60
CA ALA A 89 -5.34 0.12 12.81
C ALA A 89 -4.17 0.42 13.71
N VAL A 90 -3.65 -0.59 14.29
CA VAL A 90 -2.53 -0.40 15.14
C VAL A 90 -1.33 -0.76 14.34
N SER A 91 -0.86 0.18 13.60
CA SER A 91 0.42 0.01 12.98
C SER A 91 1.46 0.41 14.00
N ASN A 92 2.34 -0.49 14.32
CA ASN A 92 3.48 -0.16 15.15
C ASN A 92 4.53 0.60 14.37
N SER A 93 4.35 0.67 13.07
CA SER A 93 5.28 1.39 12.23
C SER A 93 4.54 2.49 11.51
N GLN A 94 4.85 3.72 11.86
CA GLN A 94 4.30 4.86 11.15
C GLN A 94 4.80 4.93 9.73
N THR A 95 5.91 4.27 9.45
CA THR A 95 6.51 4.25 8.12
C THR A 95 5.58 3.65 7.09
N PHE A 96 4.78 2.67 7.49
CA PHE A 96 3.86 2.02 6.57
C PHE A 96 2.42 2.51 6.71
N GLY A 97 2.15 3.37 7.68
CA GLY A 97 0.80 3.81 7.99
C GLY A 97 0.13 4.60 6.88
N ASN A 98 0.91 5.37 6.13
CA ASN A 98 0.39 6.20 5.04
C ASN A 98 0.86 5.74 3.68
N LEU A 99 1.29 4.50 3.59
CA LEU A 99 1.81 3.96 2.35
C LEU A 99 0.69 3.62 1.39
N SER A 100 0.85 3.97 0.12
CA SER A 100 -0.13 3.59 -0.89
C SER A 100 0.03 2.13 -1.28
N TYR A 101 -1.04 1.56 -1.84
CA TYR A 101 -1.02 0.21 -2.38
C TYR A 101 0.14 0.01 -3.36
N THR A 102 0.31 0.95 -4.29
CA THR A 102 1.35 0.86 -5.31
C THR A 102 2.75 0.87 -4.69
N LYS A 103 2.99 1.78 -3.75
CA LYS A 103 4.29 1.86 -3.10
C LYS A 103 4.56 0.62 -2.24
N ALA A 104 3.52 0.11 -1.58
CA ALA A 104 3.67 -1.10 -0.79
C ALA A 104 4.11 -2.28 -1.66
N LEU A 105 3.52 -2.41 -2.86
CA LEU A 105 3.95 -3.43 -3.80
C LEU A 105 5.39 -3.23 -4.26
N ARG A 106 5.77 -2.00 -4.55
CA ARG A 106 7.14 -1.72 -4.98
C ARG A 106 8.16 -2.06 -3.91
N LEU A 107 7.83 -1.78 -2.66
CA LEU A 107 8.73 -2.06 -1.54
C LEU A 107 8.96 -3.55 -1.30
N LEU A 108 8.14 -4.41 -1.87
CA LEU A 108 8.37 -5.85 -1.76
C LEU A 108 9.69 -6.28 -2.41
N ALA A 109 10.25 -5.46 -3.29
CA ALA A 109 11.56 -5.72 -3.88
C ALA A 109 12.70 -5.54 -2.87
N VAL A 110 12.44 -4.86 -1.76
CA VAL A 110 13.43 -4.67 -0.70
C VAL A 110 13.21 -5.74 0.37
N PRO A 111 14.25 -6.43 0.83
CA PRO A 111 14.07 -7.46 1.86
C PRO A 111 13.36 -6.92 3.09
N GLU A 112 12.56 -7.76 3.69
CA GLU A 112 11.71 -7.37 4.82
C GLU A 112 12.48 -6.67 5.93
N GLU A 113 13.63 -7.21 6.29
CA GLU A 113 14.43 -6.69 7.40
C GLU A 113 15.06 -5.32 7.11
N GLU A 114 15.12 -4.93 5.84
CA GLU A 114 15.68 -3.64 5.45
C GLU A 114 14.61 -2.63 5.03
N ARG A 115 13.39 -3.10 4.91
CA ARG A 115 12.31 -2.35 4.27
C ARG A 115 11.94 -1.08 5.02
N GLU A 116 11.80 -1.18 6.34
CA GLU A 116 11.42 -0.03 7.15
C GLU A 116 12.49 1.05 7.13
N GLU A 117 13.75 0.66 7.28
CA GLU A 117 14.86 1.59 7.23
C GLU A 117 14.97 2.25 5.86
N PHE A 118 14.82 1.45 4.80
CA PHE A 118 14.83 1.95 3.44
C PHE A 118 13.72 2.99 3.22
N ALA A 119 12.53 2.69 3.72
CA ALA A 119 11.38 3.59 3.56
C ALA A 119 11.59 4.91 4.28
N GLU A 120 12.21 4.88 5.45
CA GLU A 120 12.51 6.11 6.19
C GLU A 120 13.64 6.90 5.52
N GLU A 121 14.70 6.22 5.12
CA GLU A 121 15.85 6.84 4.50
C GLU A 121 15.47 7.61 3.23
N HIS A 122 14.59 7.03 2.43
CA HIS A 122 14.21 7.63 1.15
C HIS A 122 12.89 8.40 1.22
N ASP A 123 12.30 8.53 2.41
CA ASP A 123 11.04 9.25 2.60
C ASP A 123 9.96 8.78 1.62
N VAL A 124 9.77 7.48 1.58
CA VAL A 124 8.95 6.82 0.59
C VAL A 124 7.51 7.34 0.57
N GLU A 125 6.97 7.76 1.71
CA GLU A 125 5.62 8.29 1.76
C GLU A 125 5.47 9.53 0.86
N ASN A 126 6.51 10.31 0.71
CA ASN A 126 6.43 11.62 0.06
C ASN A 126 7.03 11.69 -1.34
N ILE A 127 7.78 10.68 -1.76
CA ILE A 127 8.34 10.67 -3.10
C ILE A 127 7.35 10.05 -4.09
N SER A 128 7.54 10.32 -5.37
CA SER A 128 6.70 9.73 -6.41
C SER A 128 7.02 8.24 -6.58
N VAL A 129 6.08 7.51 -7.20
CA VAL A 129 6.32 6.11 -7.54
C VAL A 129 7.53 5.99 -8.47
N ARG A 130 7.69 6.93 -9.40
CA ARG A 130 8.84 6.94 -10.31
C ARG A 130 10.14 7.06 -9.54
N GLU A 131 10.19 7.97 -8.57
CA GLU A 131 11.37 8.15 -7.74
C GLU A 131 11.66 6.92 -6.90
N LEU A 132 10.60 6.32 -6.35
CA LEU A 132 10.75 5.08 -5.60
C LEU A 132 11.34 3.97 -6.46
N ASP A 133 10.83 3.81 -7.69
CA ASP A 133 11.36 2.81 -8.61
C ASP A 133 12.83 3.07 -8.91
N ARG A 134 13.22 4.35 -9.03
CA ARG A 134 14.60 4.71 -9.28
C ARG A 134 15.52 4.32 -8.12
N VAL A 135 15.12 4.63 -6.88
CA VAL A 135 15.99 4.32 -5.74
C VAL A 135 16.07 2.82 -5.47
N ILE A 136 14.99 2.08 -5.75
CA ILE A 136 15.02 0.63 -5.65
C ILE A 136 15.98 0.04 -6.68
N LYS A 137 15.93 0.55 -7.91
CA LYS A 137 16.82 0.09 -8.97
C LYS A 137 18.28 0.37 -8.61
N GLU A 138 18.55 1.55 -8.09
CA GLU A 138 19.92 1.90 -7.66
C GLU A 138 20.42 0.98 -6.56
N ARG A 139 19.55 0.65 -5.62
CA ARG A 139 19.88 -0.30 -4.56
C ARG A 139 20.25 -1.65 -5.14
N ASP A 140 19.43 -2.15 -6.06
CA ASP A 140 19.67 -3.46 -6.67
C ASP A 140 20.97 -3.49 -7.46
N GLU A 141 21.25 -2.43 -8.18
CA GLU A 141 22.50 -2.33 -8.95
C GLU A 141 23.74 -2.27 -8.05
N ALA A 142 23.62 -1.58 -6.93
CA ALA A 142 24.72 -1.48 -5.99
C ALA A 142 25.08 -2.81 -5.33
N LEU A 143 24.14 -3.75 -5.32
CA LEU A 143 24.34 -5.06 -4.70
C LEU A 143 24.89 -6.12 -5.67
N LYS A 144 25.04 -5.78 -6.93
CA LYS A 144 25.57 -6.72 -7.92
C LYS A 144 27.08 -6.85 -7.85
#